data_d60006c2a1465480bf5b5db3cd4d7343
#
_entry.id   d60006c2a1465480bf5b5db3cd4d7343
#
_cell.length_a   1.000
_cell.length_b   1.000
_cell.length_c   1.000
_cell.angle_alpha   90.00
_cell.angle_beta   90.00
_cell.angle_gamma   90.00
#
_symmetry.space_group_name_H-M   'P 1'
#
loop_
_entity.id
_entity.type
_entity.pdbx_description
1 polymer ?
#
loop_
_entity_poly.entity_id
_entity_poly.type
_entity_poly.pdbx_seq_one_letter_code
_entity_poly.pdbx_strand_id
1 'polypeptide(L)'
;MYVSVKIMRKLVSFLFVLTVVLSCEEPTEITETMVINETATVTIQQTNGTAVNFNDSIEGDLNQVVSNFNSINDITIDSLSYTFANLIGNENASIVSAVIEINGIIVTDVSDLNIAQEIENETIFQITDVNILDSLETSFLNDSSVTLNLSGMARSEEGDVTFEIALAMQLTASF
;
A
#
# COMPACT_ATOMS: atom_id res chain seq x y z
N MET A 1 42.62 39.40 -46.58
CA MET A 1 42.34 38.11 -45.89
C MET A 1 41.92 38.34 -44.44
N TYR A 2 40.98 39.24 -44.21
CA TYR A 2 40.53 39.63 -42.87
C TYR A 2 39.01 39.48 -42.63
N VAL A 3 38.28 38.92 -43.59
CA VAL A 3 36.82 38.77 -43.50
C VAL A 3 36.41 37.47 -42.79
N SER A 4 37.33 36.49 -42.75
CA SER A 4 37.03 35.14 -42.26
C SER A 4 36.88 35.04 -40.71
N VAL A 5 37.58 35.85 -39.95
CA VAL A 5 37.60 35.71 -38.46
C VAL A 5 36.35 36.27 -37.77
N LYS A 6 35.71 37.32 -38.36
CA LYS A 6 34.47 37.89 -37.81
C LYS A 6 33.24 37.02 -38.03
N ILE A 7 33.18 36.32 -39.16
CA ILE A 7 32.09 35.40 -39.49
C ILE A 7 32.19 34.13 -38.62
N MET A 8 33.42 33.61 -38.44
CA MET A 8 33.66 32.44 -37.61
C MET A 8 33.32 32.70 -36.14
N ARG A 9 33.61 33.92 -35.59
CA ARG A 9 33.21 34.27 -34.22
C ARG A 9 31.70 34.37 -34.04
N LYS A 10 30.94 34.83 -35.01
CA LYS A 10 29.49 34.89 -34.94
C LYS A 10 28.86 33.49 -35.09
N LEU A 11 29.45 32.62 -35.90
CA LEU A 11 29.00 31.25 -36.08
C LEU A 11 29.26 30.39 -34.84
N VAL A 12 30.41 30.54 -34.18
CA VAL A 12 30.72 29.85 -32.93
C VAL A 12 29.81 30.36 -31.80
N SER A 13 29.52 31.67 -31.72
CA SER A 13 28.61 32.22 -30.72
C SER A 13 27.15 31.76 -30.94
N PHE A 14 26.73 31.63 -32.21
CA PHE A 14 25.41 31.10 -32.53
C PHE A 14 25.28 29.59 -32.23
N LEU A 15 26.33 28.84 -32.51
CA LEU A 15 26.38 27.40 -32.18
C LEU A 15 26.36 27.17 -30.68
N PHE A 16 27.04 28.02 -29.89
CA PHE A 16 27.04 27.93 -28.42
C PHE A 16 25.69 28.27 -27.83
N VAL A 17 24.94 29.23 -28.39
CA VAL A 17 23.56 29.53 -27.96
C VAL A 17 22.61 28.39 -28.32
N LEU A 18 22.81 27.77 -29.50
CA LEU A 18 21.97 26.66 -29.93
C LEU A 18 22.16 25.38 -29.06
N THR A 19 23.40 25.12 -28.61
CA THR A 19 23.67 23.98 -27.72
C THR A 19 23.12 24.17 -26.30
N VAL A 20 23.04 25.41 -25.82
CA VAL A 20 22.43 25.70 -24.50
C VAL A 20 20.89 25.57 -24.54
N VAL A 21 20.25 25.79 -25.69
CA VAL A 21 18.79 25.64 -25.84
C VAL A 21 18.37 24.18 -26.03
N LEU A 22 19.30 23.29 -26.42
CA LEU A 22 19.03 21.86 -26.62
C LEU A 22 19.34 21.02 -25.37
N SER A 23 19.85 21.63 -24.30
CA SER A 23 20.06 20.96 -22.99
C SER A 23 18.97 21.30 -21.96
N CYS A 24 17.75 21.55 -22.38
CA CYS A 24 16.59 21.32 -21.50
C CYS A 24 16.42 19.80 -21.44
N GLU A 25 17.16 19.14 -20.55
CA GLU A 25 16.71 17.88 -19.99
C GLU A 25 15.37 18.19 -19.35
N GLU A 26 14.32 17.51 -19.78
CA GLU A 26 13.07 17.47 -19.04
C GLU A 26 13.45 17.10 -17.60
N PRO A 27 12.88 17.75 -16.57
CA PRO A 27 13.16 17.38 -15.20
C PRO A 27 12.87 15.87 -15.10
N THR A 28 13.91 15.08 -14.86
CA THR A 28 13.75 13.65 -14.63
C THR A 28 12.90 13.52 -13.39
N GLU A 29 11.68 13.04 -13.59
CA GLU A 29 10.78 12.69 -12.48
C GLU A 29 11.50 11.70 -11.57
N ILE A 30 11.64 12.06 -10.31
CA ILE A 30 12.27 11.20 -9.31
C ILE A 30 11.15 10.32 -8.77
N THR A 31 11.32 9.01 -8.87
CA THR A 31 10.38 8.03 -8.30
C THR A 31 11.05 7.27 -7.16
N GLU A 32 10.30 7.00 -6.11
CA GLU A 32 10.71 6.18 -4.97
C GLU A 32 9.69 5.07 -4.73
N THR A 33 10.16 3.82 -4.63
CA THR A 33 9.29 2.67 -4.34
C THR A 33 9.37 2.35 -2.85
N MET A 34 8.21 2.16 -2.23
CA MET A 34 8.05 1.89 -0.81
C MET A 34 7.30 0.59 -0.58
N VAL A 35 7.61 -0.09 0.52
CA VAL A 35 6.88 -1.28 0.97
C VAL A 35 6.37 -1.01 2.38
N ILE A 36 5.07 -1.17 2.56
CA ILE A 36 4.38 -1.05 3.85
C ILE A 36 3.87 -2.44 4.22
N ASN A 37 4.25 -2.90 5.41
CA ASN A 37 3.77 -4.15 5.97
C ASN A 37 3.18 -3.85 7.35
N GLU A 38 1.89 -4.12 7.50
CA GLU A 38 1.16 -3.95 8.74
C GLU A 38 0.53 -5.27 9.15
N THR A 39 0.44 -5.52 10.46
CA THR A 39 -0.10 -6.77 10.99
C THR A 39 -1.10 -6.49 12.10
N ALA A 40 -2.35 -6.91 11.89
CA ALA A 40 -3.40 -6.90 12.89
C ALA A 40 -3.43 -8.25 13.60
N THR A 41 -3.52 -8.24 14.94
CA THR A 41 -3.66 -9.45 15.75
C THR A 41 -5.08 -9.55 16.28
N VAL A 42 -5.79 -10.58 15.87
CA VAL A 42 -7.17 -10.85 16.32
C VAL A 42 -7.17 -11.97 17.37
N THR A 43 -7.77 -11.70 18.53
CA THR A 43 -7.99 -12.71 19.57
C THR A 43 -9.48 -12.92 19.78
N ILE A 44 -9.92 -14.17 19.66
CA ILE A 44 -11.29 -14.62 19.86
C ILE A 44 -11.31 -15.55 21.05
N GLN A 45 -12.09 -15.20 22.06
CA GLN A 45 -12.33 -16.11 23.18
C GLN A 45 -13.22 -17.27 22.73
N GLN A 46 -13.16 -18.38 23.44
CA GLN A 46 -14.01 -19.54 23.15
C GLN A 46 -15.49 -19.14 23.04
N THR A 47 -16.11 -19.45 21.92
CA THR A 47 -17.49 -19.03 21.62
C THR A 47 -18.48 -20.18 21.61
N ASN A 48 -18.03 -21.44 21.82
CA ASN A 48 -18.83 -22.66 21.67
C ASN A 48 -19.59 -22.69 20.32
N GLY A 49 -18.91 -22.30 19.23
CA GLY A 49 -19.46 -22.24 17.89
C GLY A 49 -20.37 -21.04 17.58
N THR A 50 -20.64 -20.16 18.57
CA THR A 50 -21.40 -18.93 18.34
C THR A 50 -20.49 -17.85 17.75
N ALA A 51 -20.93 -17.15 16.71
CA ALA A 51 -20.17 -16.04 16.15
C ALA A 51 -20.14 -14.84 17.12
N VAL A 52 -18.97 -14.27 17.32
CA VAL A 52 -18.73 -13.06 18.14
C VAL A 52 -18.05 -11.99 17.29
N ASN A 53 -18.35 -10.73 17.60
CA ASN A 53 -17.73 -9.60 16.92
C ASN A 53 -16.26 -9.44 17.36
N PHE A 54 -15.43 -9.05 16.43
CA PHE A 54 -14.08 -8.56 16.68
C PHE A 54 -13.86 -7.24 15.92
N ASN A 55 -12.96 -6.43 16.42
CA ASN A 55 -12.44 -5.26 15.75
C ASN A 55 -11.01 -4.99 16.22
N ASP A 56 -10.19 -4.51 15.29
CA ASP A 56 -8.84 -4.02 15.56
C ASP A 56 -8.56 -2.81 14.64
N SER A 57 -7.66 -1.94 15.07
CA SER A 57 -7.26 -0.75 14.31
C SER A 57 -5.79 -0.48 14.51
N ILE A 58 -5.06 -0.30 13.40
CA ILE A 58 -3.64 0.02 13.38
C ILE A 58 -3.47 1.34 12.67
N GLU A 59 -2.63 2.21 13.24
CA GLU A 59 -2.27 3.49 12.63
C GLU A 59 -0.80 3.46 12.22
N GLY A 60 -0.53 3.82 10.98
CA GLY A 60 0.79 4.03 10.40
C GLY A 60 0.95 5.46 9.88
N ASP A 61 2.18 5.85 9.57
CA ASP A 61 2.49 7.18 9.03
C ASP A 61 3.47 7.04 7.86
N LEU A 62 3.04 7.42 6.66
CA LEU A 62 3.85 7.42 5.45
C LEU A 62 5.09 8.32 5.57
N ASN A 63 5.04 9.37 6.39
CA ASN A 63 6.22 10.21 6.67
C ASN A 63 7.39 9.44 7.30
N GLN A 64 7.15 8.29 7.90
CA GLN A 64 8.22 7.44 8.45
C GLN A 64 8.92 6.64 7.35
N VAL A 65 8.26 6.44 6.22
CA VAL A 65 8.75 5.66 5.09
C VAL A 65 9.29 6.57 3.98
N VAL A 66 8.70 7.77 3.82
CA VAL A 66 9.09 8.76 2.79
C VAL A 66 9.69 9.99 3.43
N SER A 67 10.93 10.29 3.11
CA SER A 67 11.67 11.41 3.71
C SER A 67 11.13 12.81 3.36
N ASN A 68 10.29 12.95 2.35
CA ASN A 68 9.77 14.24 1.86
C ASN A 68 8.30 14.12 1.38
N PHE A 69 7.42 13.54 2.19
CA PHE A 69 6.01 13.31 1.83
C PHE A 69 5.32 14.56 1.26
N ASN A 70 5.58 15.75 1.81
CA ASN A 70 4.97 17.01 1.36
C ASN A 70 5.37 17.45 -0.07
N SER A 71 6.32 16.78 -0.71
CA SER A 71 6.77 17.05 -2.08
C SER A 71 6.33 15.97 -3.08
N ILE A 72 5.50 15.01 -2.65
CA ILE A 72 4.96 13.98 -3.54
C ILE A 72 3.95 14.63 -4.48
N ASN A 73 4.12 14.38 -5.77
CA ASN A 73 3.23 14.84 -6.83
C ASN A 73 2.18 13.78 -7.17
N ASP A 74 2.57 12.51 -7.09
CA ASP A 74 1.71 11.36 -7.41
C ASP A 74 2.10 10.13 -6.61
N ILE A 75 1.11 9.26 -6.32
CA ILE A 75 1.29 7.95 -5.69
C ILE A 75 0.56 6.91 -6.53
N THR A 76 1.25 5.83 -6.84
CA THR A 76 0.65 4.65 -7.47
C THR A 76 0.78 3.45 -6.55
N ILE A 77 -0.29 2.68 -6.38
CA ILE A 77 -0.28 1.40 -5.66
C ILE A 77 0.07 0.29 -6.65
N ASP A 78 1.31 -0.20 -6.58
CA ASP A 78 1.80 -1.28 -7.46
C ASP A 78 1.19 -2.63 -7.08
N SER A 79 1.00 -2.87 -5.77
CA SER A 79 0.35 -4.06 -5.25
C SER A 79 -0.25 -3.83 -3.86
N LEU A 80 -1.37 -4.49 -3.59
CA LEU A 80 -2.02 -4.54 -2.29
C LEU A 80 -2.53 -5.95 -2.05
N SER A 81 -2.14 -6.55 -0.93
CA SER A 81 -2.54 -7.92 -0.58
C SER A 81 -2.63 -8.11 0.93
N TYR A 82 -3.34 -9.15 1.34
CA TYR A 82 -3.33 -9.61 2.73
C TYR A 82 -3.21 -11.13 2.81
N THR A 83 -2.74 -11.60 3.95
CA THR A 83 -2.60 -13.04 4.27
C THR A 83 -3.00 -13.29 5.71
N PHE A 84 -3.39 -14.52 6.01
CA PHE A 84 -3.56 -14.99 7.39
C PHE A 84 -2.28 -15.67 7.87
N ALA A 85 -1.91 -15.46 9.14
CA ALA A 85 -0.68 -15.99 9.73
C ALA A 85 -0.86 -16.30 11.22
N ASN A 86 0.11 -17.00 11.79
CA ASN A 86 0.32 -17.18 13.22
C ASN A 86 -0.91 -17.64 14.02
N LEU A 87 -1.65 -18.64 13.49
CA LEU A 87 -2.77 -19.24 14.20
C LEU A 87 -2.29 -19.96 15.46
N ILE A 88 -2.82 -19.55 16.60
CA ILE A 88 -2.61 -20.18 17.90
C ILE A 88 -3.98 -20.57 18.44
N GLY A 89 -4.15 -21.85 18.82
CA GLY A 89 -5.40 -22.38 19.36
C GLY A 89 -6.09 -23.34 18.41
N ASN A 90 -7.43 -23.27 18.33
CA ASN A 90 -8.23 -24.24 17.61
C ASN A 90 -8.16 -24.06 16.08
N GLU A 91 -7.76 -25.12 15.36
CA GLU A 91 -7.69 -25.16 13.90
C GLU A 91 -9.07 -25.05 13.20
N ASN A 92 -10.17 -25.28 13.94
CA ASN A 92 -11.53 -25.14 13.43
C ASN A 92 -12.10 -23.72 13.56
N ALA A 93 -11.27 -22.75 13.96
CA ALA A 93 -11.69 -21.36 14.00
C ALA A 93 -11.99 -20.83 12.58
N SER A 94 -13.07 -20.09 12.48
CA SER A 94 -13.50 -19.53 11.18
C SER A 94 -13.93 -18.07 11.31
N ILE A 95 -13.68 -17.32 10.26
CA ILE A 95 -14.28 -16.01 10.04
C ILE A 95 -15.64 -16.23 9.40
N VAL A 96 -16.68 -15.71 10.03
CA VAL A 96 -18.05 -15.71 9.49
C VAL A 96 -18.22 -14.55 8.52
N SER A 97 -17.69 -13.38 8.90
CA SER A 97 -17.57 -12.20 8.02
C SER A 97 -16.45 -11.32 8.53
N ALA A 98 -15.72 -10.67 7.64
CA ALA A 98 -14.78 -9.62 8.00
C ALA A 98 -14.74 -8.55 6.91
N VAL A 99 -14.50 -7.31 7.33
CA VAL A 99 -14.27 -6.16 6.48
C VAL A 99 -12.91 -5.59 6.82
N ILE A 100 -12.10 -5.36 5.80
CA ILE A 100 -10.81 -4.66 5.89
C ILE A 100 -11.01 -3.29 5.25
N GLU A 101 -10.70 -2.24 6.01
CA GLU A 101 -10.74 -0.86 5.55
C GLU A 101 -9.37 -0.20 5.70
N ILE A 102 -8.99 0.62 4.72
CA ILE A 102 -7.82 1.48 4.78
C ILE A 102 -8.31 2.93 4.61
N ASN A 103 -8.04 3.79 5.59
CA ASN A 103 -8.51 5.18 5.61
C ASN A 103 -10.02 5.33 5.37
N GLY A 104 -10.83 4.38 5.90
CA GLY A 104 -12.28 4.35 5.72
C GLY A 104 -12.77 3.84 4.35
N ILE A 105 -11.85 3.40 3.47
CA ILE A 105 -12.17 2.77 2.19
C ILE A 105 -12.18 1.27 2.39
N ILE A 106 -13.33 0.62 2.12
CA ILE A 106 -13.44 -0.84 2.17
C ILE A 106 -12.62 -1.43 1.03
N VAL A 107 -11.55 -2.16 1.38
CA VAL A 107 -10.67 -2.80 0.38
C VAL A 107 -11.09 -4.22 0.08
N THR A 108 -11.73 -4.89 1.03
CA THR A 108 -12.28 -6.23 0.84
C THR A 108 -13.30 -6.58 1.92
N ASP A 109 -14.23 -7.48 1.57
CA ASP A 109 -15.07 -8.21 2.50
C ASP A 109 -14.83 -9.72 2.33
N VAL A 110 -14.83 -10.43 3.44
CA VAL A 110 -14.53 -11.87 3.51
C VAL A 110 -15.67 -12.57 4.23
N SER A 111 -16.08 -13.73 3.75
CA SER A 111 -17.09 -14.55 4.42
C SER A 111 -16.77 -16.02 4.38
N ASP A 112 -17.22 -16.75 5.42
CA ASP A 112 -17.15 -18.20 5.54
C ASP A 112 -15.75 -18.81 5.29
N LEU A 113 -14.71 -18.26 5.97
CA LEU A 113 -13.32 -18.62 5.74
C LEU A 113 -12.77 -19.43 6.92
N ASN A 114 -12.13 -20.56 6.63
CA ASN A 114 -11.37 -21.35 7.61
C ASN A 114 -9.93 -20.83 7.69
N ILE A 115 -9.54 -20.26 8.83
CA ILE A 115 -8.25 -19.59 9.02
C ILE A 115 -7.09 -20.58 8.87
N ALA A 116 -7.17 -21.77 9.47
CA ALA A 116 -6.11 -22.76 9.39
C ALA A 116 -5.87 -23.22 7.94
N GLN A 117 -6.95 -23.40 7.18
CA GLN A 117 -6.86 -23.82 5.78
C GLN A 117 -6.17 -22.74 4.92
N GLU A 118 -6.48 -21.46 5.14
CA GLU A 118 -5.86 -20.38 4.37
C GLU A 118 -4.37 -20.23 4.69
N ILE A 119 -3.99 -20.45 5.97
CA ILE A 119 -2.59 -20.46 6.39
C ILE A 119 -1.85 -21.68 5.80
N GLU A 120 -2.45 -22.89 5.85
CA GLU A 120 -1.84 -24.09 5.28
C GLU A 120 -1.62 -23.98 3.77
N ASN A 121 -2.56 -23.35 3.08
CA ASN A 121 -2.50 -23.12 1.64
C ASN A 121 -1.57 -21.93 1.26
N GLU A 122 -1.03 -21.20 2.21
CA GLU A 122 -0.27 -19.96 1.99
C GLU A 122 -1.02 -18.97 1.09
N THR A 123 -2.35 -18.85 1.30
CA THR A 123 -3.22 -18.07 0.43
C THR A 123 -2.89 -16.59 0.53
N ILE A 124 -2.61 -15.95 -0.62
CA ILE A 124 -2.43 -14.51 -0.76
C ILE A 124 -3.67 -13.93 -1.44
N PHE A 125 -4.36 -13.06 -0.72
CA PHE A 125 -5.55 -12.38 -1.24
C PHE A 125 -5.13 -11.04 -1.86
N GLN A 126 -5.18 -10.95 -3.19
CA GLN A 126 -4.81 -9.73 -3.93
C GLN A 126 -6.02 -8.80 -4.07
N ILE A 127 -5.80 -7.52 -3.83
CA ILE A 127 -6.76 -6.46 -4.11
C ILE A 127 -6.45 -5.88 -5.49
N THR A 128 -7.33 -6.08 -6.44
CA THR A 128 -7.11 -5.72 -7.86
C THR A 128 -8.20 -4.79 -8.42
N ASP A 129 -9.16 -4.36 -7.61
CA ASP A 129 -10.18 -3.41 -8.04
C ASP A 129 -9.56 -2.02 -8.20
N VAL A 130 -9.50 -1.55 -9.46
CA VAL A 130 -8.88 -0.27 -9.82
C VAL A 130 -9.54 0.91 -9.11
N ASN A 131 -10.87 0.88 -8.90
CA ASN A 131 -11.57 1.99 -8.23
C ASN A 131 -11.18 2.08 -6.75
N ILE A 132 -10.92 0.94 -6.10
CA ILE A 132 -10.42 0.88 -4.72
C ILE A 132 -9.00 1.44 -4.68
N LEU A 133 -8.11 0.99 -5.57
CA LEU A 133 -6.73 1.45 -5.63
C LEU A 133 -6.65 2.96 -5.89
N ASP A 134 -7.35 3.49 -6.89
CA ASP A 134 -7.41 4.94 -7.21
C ASP A 134 -7.92 5.76 -6.01
N SER A 135 -8.89 5.21 -5.26
CA SER A 135 -9.43 5.89 -4.07
C SER A 135 -8.41 5.95 -2.94
N LEU A 136 -7.64 4.88 -2.74
CA LEU A 136 -6.55 4.82 -1.77
C LEU A 136 -5.40 5.76 -2.16
N GLU A 137 -4.97 5.78 -3.43
CA GLU A 137 -3.95 6.69 -3.96
C GLU A 137 -4.33 8.14 -3.69
N THR A 138 -5.59 8.51 -3.99
CA THR A 138 -6.13 9.83 -3.68
C THR A 138 -6.11 10.12 -2.18
N SER A 139 -6.47 9.15 -1.34
CA SER A 139 -6.44 9.30 0.12
C SER A 139 -5.03 9.54 0.63
N PHE A 140 -4.05 8.77 0.17
CA PHE A 140 -2.64 8.90 0.58
C PHE A 140 -2.00 10.21 0.11
N LEU A 141 -2.37 10.75 -1.03
CA LEU A 141 -1.92 12.08 -1.48
C LEU A 141 -2.42 13.21 -0.57
N ASN A 142 -3.60 13.04 0.03
CA ASN A 142 -4.21 14.06 0.88
C ASN A 142 -3.82 13.96 2.36
N ASP A 143 -3.46 12.76 2.81
CA ASP A 143 -3.10 12.50 4.22
C ASP A 143 -2.00 11.45 4.29
N SER A 144 -0.92 11.77 5.00
CA SER A 144 0.19 10.84 5.23
C SER A 144 -0.15 9.73 6.22
N SER A 145 -1.28 9.80 6.91
CA SER A 145 -1.71 8.75 7.83
C SER A 145 -2.29 7.55 7.08
N VAL A 146 -1.98 6.37 7.57
CA VAL A 146 -2.57 5.12 7.12
C VAL A 146 -3.26 4.48 8.31
N THR A 147 -4.59 4.41 8.26
CA THR A 147 -5.38 3.72 9.28
C THR A 147 -5.95 2.45 8.68
N LEU A 148 -5.51 1.30 9.21
CA LEU A 148 -6.06 0.00 8.88
C LEU A 148 -7.09 -0.38 9.92
N ASN A 149 -8.34 -0.55 9.53
CA ASN A 149 -9.41 -1.05 10.38
C ASN A 149 -9.82 -2.45 9.93
N LEU A 150 -9.91 -3.35 10.90
CA LEU A 150 -10.38 -4.71 10.72
C LEU A 150 -11.58 -4.93 11.61
N SER A 151 -12.71 -5.32 11.06
CA SER A 151 -13.92 -5.63 11.83
C SER A 151 -14.64 -6.84 11.25
N GLY A 152 -15.37 -7.56 12.10
CA GLY A 152 -16.08 -8.75 11.62
C GLY A 152 -16.68 -9.59 12.71
N MET A 153 -17.05 -10.82 12.32
CA MET A 153 -17.53 -11.88 13.21
C MET A 153 -16.70 -13.15 12.98
N ALA A 154 -16.31 -13.78 14.07
CA ALA A 154 -15.60 -15.05 14.01
C ALA A 154 -16.13 -15.99 15.10
N ARG A 155 -15.83 -17.27 14.95
CA ARG A 155 -16.23 -18.32 15.91
C ARG A 155 -15.09 -19.30 16.15
N SER A 156 -15.04 -19.83 17.38
CA SER A 156 -14.22 -20.95 17.77
C SER A 156 -15.06 -21.96 18.54
N GLU A 157 -15.00 -23.24 18.18
CA GLU A 157 -15.76 -24.29 18.87
C GLU A 157 -15.09 -24.67 20.19
N GLU A 158 -13.76 -24.70 20.22
CA GLU A 158 -12.98 -25.15 21.37
C GLU A 158 -11.81 -24.18 21.65
N GLY A 159 -11.80 -23.59 22.84
CA GLY A 159 -10.70 -22.75 23.32
C GLY A 159 -10.59 -21.38 22.64
N ASP A 160 -9.70 -20.58 23.18
CA ASP A 160 -9.35 -19.28 22.63
C ASP A 160 -8.50 -19.45 21.38
N VAL A 161 -8.64 -18.51 20.44
CA VAL A 161 -7.90 -18.49 19.19
C VAL A 161 -7.30 -17.11 18.96
N THR A 162 -6.05 -17.07 18.58
CA THR A 162 -5.37 -15.87 18.12
C THR A 162 -4.80 -16.12 16.73
N PHE A 163 -4.98 -15.17 15.82
CA PHE A 163 -4.39 -15.19 14.50
C PHE A 163 -4.01 -13.78 14.06
N GLU A 164 -3.19 -13.68 13.04
CA GLU A 164 -2.77 -12.43 12.46
C GLU A 164 -3.32 -12.27 11.03
N ILE A 165 -3.63 -11.03 10.68
CA ILE A 165 -3.88 -10.62 9.30
C ILE A 165 -2.75 -9.67 8.94
N ALA A 166 -1.88 -10.11 8.03
CA ALA A 166 -0.76 -9.32 7.54
C ALA A 166 -1.14 -8.65 6.21
N LEU A 167 -1.09 -7.32 6.18
CA LEU A 167 -1.27 -6.49 4.99
C LEU A 167 0.10 -6.16 4.41
N ALA A 168 0.24 -6.34 3.10
CA ALA A 168 1.42 -5.93 2.35
C ALA A 168 0.99 -4.99 1.20
N MET A 169 1.59 -3.81 1.15
CA MET A 169 1.33 -2.80 0.12
C MET A 169 2.64 -2.29 -0.44
N GLN A 170 2.76 -2.25 -1.76
CA GLN A 170 3.86 -1.61 -2.46
C GLN A 170 3.35 -0.37 -3.19
N LEU A 171 4.04 0.74 -2.99
CA LEU A 171 3.71 2.04 -3.55
C LEU A 171 4.91 2.57 -4.36
N THR A 172 4.63 3.32 -5.41
CA THR A 172 5.59 4.18 -6.10
C THR A 172 5.13 5.62 -5.98
N ALA A 173 5.97 6.48 -5.41
CA ALA A 173 5.75 7.92 -5.31
C ALA A 173 6.60 8.66 -6.32
N SER A 174 6.06 9.73 -6.94
CA SER A 174 6.78 10.66 -7.81
C SER A 174 6.89 12.05 -7.17
N PHE A 175 8.02 12.74 -7.47
CA PHE A 175 8.42 14.04 -6.87
C PHE A 175 8.68 15.10 -7.93
#